data_a4c5ca8977f7f4d2530adf98aa9d2729
#
_entry.id   a4c5ca8977f7f4d2530adf98aa9d2729
#
_cell.length_a   1.000
_cell.length_b   1.000
_cell.length_c   1.000
_cell.angle_alpha   90.00
_cell.angle_beta   90.00
_cell.angle_gamma   90.00
#
_symmetry.space_group_name_H-M   'P 1'
#
loop_
_entity.id
_entity.type
_entity.pdbx_description
1 polymer ?
#
loop_
_entity_poly.entity_id
_entity_poly.type
_entity_poly.pdbx_seq_one_letter_code
_entity_poly.pdbx_strand_id
1 'polypeptide(L)'
;AAAIYGSRASAGVILITTKKGRGGKATVSYNGYVTSEVIDRTVQVTDAAEFRSLNPNINNGDDKGATTNWLDEVTQPGLTHVHNVSLSGSIGRTSYRAAFNYRDAGGVLINNGFKQLNGRLNLSQKALNDKLTIDLNISATDRNSQFGFTEALRYAMLYNPTAPVRLEDSDPNAETWGGYYQAVNFDYFNPVAIAEQGINEGSFNT
;
A
#
# COMPACT_ATOMS: atom_id res chain seq x y z
N ALA A 1 -2.13 -12.73 -35.18
CA ALA A 1 -1.43 -11.96 -34.11
C ALA A 1 0.09 -12.19 -34.21
N ALA A 2 0.57 -13.44 -34.31
CA ALA A 2 2.00 -13.76 -34.35
C ALA A 2 2.76 -13.12 -35.54
N ALA A 3 2.11 -12.93 -36.67
CA ALA A 3 2.72 -12.31 -37.85
C ALA A 3 3.06 -10.82 -37.67
N ILE A 4 2.34 -10.12 -36.79
CA ILE A 4 2.54 -8.68 -36.56
C ILE A 4 3.32 -8.44 -35.27
N TYR A 5 3.14 -9.27 -34.23
CA TYR A 5 3.66 -9.06 -32.88
C TYR A 5 4.76 -10.06 -32.46
N GLY A 6 5.17 -10.94 -33.42
CA GLY A 6 6.24 -11.92 -33.20
C GLY A 6 5.79 -13.15 -32.41
N SER A 7 6.73 -14.06 -32.14
CA SER A 7 6.49 -15.34 -31.47
C SER A 7 5.97 -15.22 -30.03
N ARG A 8 6.26 -14.10 -29.33
CA ARG A 8 5.75 -13.82 -27.98
C ARG A 8 4.23 -13.59 -27.92
N ALA A 9 3.59 -13.38 -29.07
CA ALA A 9 2.15 -13.19 -29.20
C ALA A 9 1.36 -14.50 -29.41
N SER A 10 1.98 -15.66 -29.23
CA SER A 10 1.33 -16.97 -29.41
C SER A 10 0.18 -17.20 -28.40
N ALA A 11 0.27 -16.64 -27.20
CA ALA A 11 -0.77 -16.68 -26.16
C ALA A 11 -1.81 -15.54 -26.25
N GLY A 12 -1.72 -14.67 -27.26
CA GLY A 12 -2.59 -13.51 -27.45
C GLY A 12 -1.86 -12.18 -27.25
N VAL A 13 -2.53 -11.10 -27.65
CA VAL A 13 -2.03 -9.72 -27.54
C VAL A 13 -3.10 -8.84 -26.92
N ILE A 14 -2.74 -8.08 -25.88
CA ILE A 14 -3.58 -7.03 -25.32
C ILE A 14 -3.11 -5.70 -25.90
N LEU A 15 -3.93 -5.10 -26.76
CA LEU A 15 -3.66 -3.78 -27.34
C LEU A 15 -4.29 -2.70 -26.46
N ILE A 16 -3.45 -1.87 -25.84
CA ILE A 16 -3.92 -0.74 -25.02
C ILE A 16 -3.81 0.53 -25.84
N THR A 17 -4.95 1.12 -26.17
CA THR A 17 -5.01 2.43 -26.84
C THR A 17 -5.45 3.49 -25.85
N THR A 18 -4.58 4.45 -25.58
CA THR A 18 -4.89 5.55 -24.64
C THR A 18 -5.86 6.54 -25.27
N LYS A 19 -6.70 7.16 -24.41
CA LYS A 19 -7.60 8.22 -24.86
C LYS A 19 -6.79 9.41 -25.39
N LYS A 20 -7.05 9.81 -26.61
CA LYS A 20 -6.52 11.04 -27.23
C LYS A 20 -7.47 12.22 -26.94
N GLY A 21 -6.97 13.44 -27.08
CA GLY A 21 -7.82 14.64 -27.11
C GLY A 21 -8.83 14.54 -28.24
N ARG A 22 -10.10 14.82 -27.95
CA ARG A 22 -11.14 14.90 -28.98
C ARG A 22 -11.30 16.36 -29.42
N GLY A 23 -11.59 16.58 -30.70
CA GLY A 23 -11.89 17.90 -31.23
C GLY A 23 -13.03 18.58 -30.48
N GLY A 24 -12.92 19.90 -30.22
CA GLY A 24 -13.92 20.68 -29.56
C GLY A 24 -13.38 21.57 -28.43
N LYS A 25 -14.32 22.15 -27.65
CA LYS A 25 -13.98 23.00 -26.51
C LYS A 25 -13.17 22.23 -25.45
N ALA A 26 -12.34 22.94 -24.71
CA ALA A 26 -11.63 22.41 -23.57
C ALA A 26 -12.62 21.81 -22.54
N THR A 27 -12.36 20.57 -22.13
CA THR A 27 -13.18 19.87 -21.16
C THR A 27 -12.29 19.39 -20.02
N VAL A 28 -12.68 19.72 -18.80
CA VAL A 28 -12.08 19.21 -17.57
C VAL A 28 -12.97 18.05 -17.07
N SER A 29 -12.35 16.96 -16.68
CA SER A 29 -13.02 15.81 -16.08
C SER A 29 -12.33 15.44 -14.79
N TYR A 30 -13.11 15.20 -13.76
CA TYR A 30 -12.65 14.64 -12.49
C TYR A 30 -13.39 13.32 -12.20
N ASN A 31 -12.65 12.35 -11.73
CA ASN A 31 -13.20 11.10 -11.21
C ASN A 31 -12.37 10.70 -9.99
N GLY A 32 -13.04 10.39 -8.89
CA GLY A 32 -12.41 9.96 -7.67
C GLY A 32 -13.25 8.89 -6.97
N TYR A 33 -12.57 8.06 -6.18
CA TYR A 33 -13.23 7.09 -5.31
C TYR A 33 -12.38 6.83 -4.07
N VAL A 34 -13.04 6.33 -3.04
CA VAL A 34 -12.43 5.87 -1.78
C VAL A 34 -12.87 4.44 -1.56
N THR A 35 -11.94 3.60 -1.14
CA THR A 35 -12.20 2.21 -0.75
C THR A 35 -11.61 1.95 0.62
N SER A 36 -12.30 1.14 1.42
CA SER A 36 -11.79 0.58 2.67
C SER A 36 -11.65 -0.92 2.53
N GLU A 37 -10.51 -1.43 2.95
CA GLU A 37 -10.21 -2.85 2.99
C GLU A 37 -10.17 -3.30 4.45
N VAL A 38 -10.87 -4.38 4.76
CA VAL A 38 -10.90 -4.97 6.11
C VAL A 38 -10.58 -6.45 6.00
N ILE A 39 -10.01 -7.00 7.05
CA ILE A 39 -9.75 -8.44 7.14
C ILE A 39 -11.09 -9.13 7.42
N ASP A 40 -11.52 -10.01 6.52
CA ASP A 40 -12.77 -10.78 6.66
C ASP A 40 -12.63 -11.92 7.67
N ARG A 41 -11.48 -12.58 7.68
CA ARG A 41 -11.21 -13.71 8.58
C ARG A 41 -9.78 -13.67 9.10
N THR A 42 -9.65 -13.88 10.40
CA THR A 42 -8.37 -14.09 11.07
C THR A 42 -8.25 -15.52 11.55
N VAL A 43 -7.03 -15.98 11.75
CA VAL A 43 -6.77 -17.25 12.46
C VAL A 43 -7.16 -17.04 13.92
N GLN A 44 -7.88 -18.02 14.50
CA GLN A 44 -8.12 -18.02 15.93
C GLN A 44 -6.79 -18.32 16.65
N VAL A 45 -6.39 -17.42 17.50
CA VAL A 45 -5.24 -17.55 18.38
C VAL A 45 -5.73 -17.58 19.81
N THR A 46 -4.97 -18.22 20.70
CA THR A 46 -5.25 -18.25 22.13
C THR A 46 -5.26 -16.83 22.70
N ASP A 47 -6.36 -16.44 23.31
CA ASP A 47 -6.45 -15.16 24.02
C ASP A 47 -5.80 -15.26 25.41
N ALA A 48 -5.69 -14.13 26.12
CA ALA A 48 -5.03 -14.07 27.42
C ALA A 48 -5.77 -14.90 28.50
N ALA A 49 -7.10 -14.99 28.45
CA ALA A 49 -7.89 -15.76 29.40
C ALA A 49 -7.72 -17.28 29.18
N GLU A 50 -7.79 -17.71 27.93
CA GLU A 50 -7.54 -19.08 27.53
C GLU A 50 -6.10 -19.50 27.82
N PHE A 51 -5.12 -18.62 27.53
CA PHE A 51 -3.71 -18.86 27.83
C PHE A 51 -3.49 -19.10 29.32
N ARG A 52 -4.09 -18.29 30.21
CA ARG A 52 -4.04 -18.49 31.67
C ARG A 52 -4.72 -19.79 32.09
N SER A 53 -5.84 -20.14 31.48
CA SER A 53 -6.58 -21.37 31.80
C SER A 53 -5.83 -22.64 31.42
N LEU A 54 -5.13 -22.62 30.29
CA LEU A 54 -4.30 -23.73 29.81
C LEU A 54 -2.99 -23.89 30.60
N ASN A 55 -2.56 -22.84 31.27
CA ASN A 55 -1.34 -22.80 32.07
C ASN A 55 -1.60 -22.47 33.54
N PRO A 56 -2.32 -23.33 34.29
CA PRO A 56 -2.74 -23.03 35.68
C PRO A 56 -1.56 -22.85 36.64
N ASN A 57 -0.37 -23.32 36.28
CA ASN A 57 0.87 -23.15 37.06
C ASN A 57 1.78 -22.05 36.48
N ILE A 58 1.21 -21.14 35.69
CA ILE A 58 1.97 -20.05 35.09
C ILE A 58 2.60 -19.21 36.20
N ASN A 59 3.91 -19.03 36.13
CA ASN A 59 4.64 -18.18 37.09
C ASN A 59 4.28 -16.72 36.86
N ASN A 60 4.39 -15.88 37.89
CA ASN A 60 4.26 -14.44 37.73
C ASN A 60 5.25 -13.83 36.71
N GLY A 61 6.28 -14.59 36.30
CA GLY A 61 7.22 -14.21 35.28
C GLY A 61 6.70 -14.40 33.85
N ASP A 62 5.77 -15.31 33.63
CA ASP A 62 5.24 -15.62 32.29
C ASP A 62 3.91 -14.92 32.02
N ASP A 63 3.08 -14.71 33.05
CA ASP A 63 1.92 -13.82 32.98
C ASP A 63 2.36 -12.37 33.24
N LYS A 64 2.24 -11.52 32.25
CA LYS A 64 2.62 -10.11 32.32
C LYS A 64 1.47 -9.17 32.70
N GLY A 65 0.31 -9.73 32.99
CA GLY A 65 -0.86 -9.00 33.47
C GLY A 65 -1.70 -8.31 32.40
N ALA A 66 -1.22 -8.23 31.17
CA ALA A 66 -1.95 -7.61 30.07
C ALA A 66 -2.98 -8.56 29.44
N THR A 67 -3.78 -8.03 28.53
CA THR A 67 -4.67 -8.79 27.64
C THR A 67 -4.56 -8.14 26.28
N THR A 68 -3.71 -8.70 25.42
CA THR A 68 -3.32 -8.14 24.15
C THR A 68 -3.78 -9.07 23.02
N ASN A 69 -4.57 -8.54 22.10
CA ASN A 69 -4.84 -9.21 20.81
C ASN A 69 -3.79 -8.72 19.81
N TRP A 70 -2.70 -9.44 19.70
CA TRP A 70 -1.59 -9.05 18.86
C TRP A 70 -1.93 -8.92 17.38
N LEU A 71 -2.91 -9.68 16.87
CA LEU A 71 -3.35 -9.54 15.48
C LEU A 71 -4.04 -8.20 15.24
N ASP A 72 -4.86 -7.74 16.19
CA ASP A 72 -5.52 -6.43 16.10
C ASP A 72 -4.50 -5.28 16.20
N GLU A 73 -3.44 -5.46 17.01
CA GLU A 73 -2.40 -4.45 17.18
C GLU A 73 -1.52 -4.25 15.93
N VAL A 74 -1.32 -5.28 15.11
CA VAL A 74 -0.50 -5.19 13.88
C VAL A 74 -1.33 -4.95 12.62
N THR A 75 -2.66 -4.90 12.74
CA THR A 75 -3.57 -4.72 11.61
C THR A 75 -4.44 -3.48 11.77
N GLN A 76 -4.89 -2.95 10.66
CA GLN A 76 -5.77 -1.78 10.59
C GLN A 76 -6.68 -1.88 9.37
N PRO A 77 -7.80 -1.16 9.32
CA PRO A 77 -8.53 -1.00 8.09
C PRO A 77 -7.66 -0.26 7.06
N GLY A 78 -7.43 -0.89 5.91
CA GLY A 78 -6.75 -0.24 4.78
C GLY A 78 -7.66 0.80 4.14
N LEU A 79 -7.16 2.02 3.95
CA LEU A 79 -7.87 3.09 3.27
C LEU A 79 -7.14 3.44 1.98
N THR A 80 -7.85 3.37 0.87
CA THR A 80 -7.33 3.80 -0.43
C THR A 80 -8.20 4.91 -0.99
N HIS A 81 -7.59 6.00 -1.43
CA HIS A 81 -8.28 7.02 -2.21
C HIS A 81 -7.55 7.30 -3.53
N VAL A 82 -8.35 7.53 -4.57
CA VAL A 82 -7.85 7.77 -5.91
C VAL A 82 -8.52 9.00 -6.48
N HIS A 83 -7.72 9.87 -7.09
CA HIS A 83 -8.15 11.10 -7.74
C HIS A 83 -7.59 11.16 -9.15
N ASN A 84 -8.47 11.31 -10.12
CA ASN A 84 -8.13 11.45 -11.52
C ASN A 84 -8.65 12.78 -12.03
N VAL A 85 -7.75 13.63 -12.51
CA VAL A 85 -8.11 14.88 -13.19
C VAL A 85 -7.61 14.82 -14.61
N SER A 86 -8.42 15.22 -15.58
CA SER A 86 -7.95 15.34 -16.95
C SER A 86 -8.54 16.57 -17.64
N LEU A 87 -7.71 17.21 -18.43
CA LEU A 87 -8.05 18.29 -19.34
C LEU A 87 -7.84 17.81 -20.77
N SER A 88 -8.82 17.96 -21.62
CA SER A 88 -8.70 17.61 -23.04
C SER A 88 -9.45 18.60 -23.91
N GLY A 89 -8.95 18.80 -25.13
CA GLY A 89 -9.55 19.69 -26.09
C GLY A 89 -8.80 19.74 -27.40
N SER A 90 -9.18 20.69 -28.27
CA SER A 90 -8.43 21.00 -29.48
C SER A 90 -8.45 22.49 -29.77
N ILE A 91 -7.37 22.99 -30.36
CA ILE A 91 -7.20 24.34 -30.86
C ILE A 91 -6.73 24.22 -32.29
N GLY A 92 -7.60 24.58 -33.25
CA GLY A 92 -7.31 24.41 -34.67
C GLY A 92 -7.04 22.94 -35.02
N ARG A 93 -5.83 22.65 -35.50
CA ARG A 93 -5.38 21.30 -35.90
C ARG A 93 -4.61 20.56 -34.81
N THR A 94 -4.53 21.13 -33.60
CA THR A 94 -3.85 20.55 -32.44
C THR A 94 -4.87 19.98 -31.48
N SER A 95 -4.80 18.72 -31.17
CA SER A 95 -5.56 18.11 -30.05
C SER A 95 -4.63 17.79 -28.90
N TYR A 96 -5.10 17.99 -27.69
CA TYR A 96 -4.31 17.79 -26.49
C TYR A 96 -5.13 17.06 -25.41
N ARG A 97 -4.41 16.33 -24.56
CA ARG A 97 -4.93 15.74 -23.35
C ARG A 97 -3.83 15.71 -22.29
N ALA A 98 -4.06 16.40 -21.19
CA ALA A 98 -3.29 16.27 -19.95
C ALA A 98 -4.12 15.45 -18.94
N ALA A 99 -3.50 14.56 -18.22
CA ALA A 99 -4.14 13.77 -17.17
C ALA A 99 -3.21 13.58 -15.99
N PHE A 100 -3.76 13.70 -14.80
CA PHE A 100 -3.09 13.43 -13.52
C PHE A 100 -3.89 12.41 -12.75
N ASN A 101 -3.19 11.43 -12.19
CA ASN A 101 -3.76 10.44 -11.30
C ASN A 101 -2.94 10.45 -10.01
N TYR A 102 -3.62 10.66 -8.89
CA TYR A 102 -3.07 10.48 -7.56
C TYR A 102 -3.74 9.30 -6.88
N ARG A 103 -2.95 8.42 -6.31
CA ARG A 103 -3.41 7.28 -5.52
C ARG A 103 -2.62 7.22 -4.22
N ASP A 104 -3.34 7.18 -3.10
CA ASP A 104 -2.82 6.88 -1.77
C ASP A 104 -3.52 5.61 -1.28
N ALA A 105 -2.75 4.57 -1.06
CA ALA A 105 -3.26 3.25 -0.72
C ALA A 105 -2.61 2.75 0.56
N GLY A 106 -3.39 2.71 1.64
CA GLY A 106 -3.01 2.05 2.89
C GLY A 106 -3.42 0.57 2.87
N GLY A 107 -2.53 -0.30 3.34
CA GLY A 107 -2.80 -1.72 3.50
C GLY A 107 -3.41 -2.07 4.85
N VAL A 108 -3.84 -3.33 4.99
CA VAL A 108 -4.41 -3.85 6.24
C VAL A 108 -3.37 -4.16 7.32
N LEU A 109 -2.10 -4.24 6.96
CA LEU A 109 -1.00 -4.30 7.92
C LEU A 109 -0.53 -2.88 8.21
N ILE A 110 -0.21 -2.56 9.48
CA ILE A 110 0.35 -1.26 9.85
C ILE A 110 1.64 -0.99 9.05
N ASN A 111 1.92 0.28 8.76
CA ASN A 111 3.07 0.72 7.96
C ASN A 111 3.20 0.03 6.59
N ASN A 112 2.08 -0.36 6.00
CA ASN A 112 2.03 -0.91 4.65
C ASN A 112 1.18 -0.02 3.75
N GLY A 113 1.73 0.38 2.61
CA GLY A 113 1.00 1.20 1.66
C GLY A 113 1.88 1.85 0.61
N PHE A 114 1.28 2.65 -0.25
CA PHE A 114 2.02 3.45 -1.20
C PHE A 114 1.28 4.71 -1.63
N LYS A 115 2.04 5.74 -1.99
CA LYS A 115 1.56 6.95 -2.65
C LYS A 115 2.11 6.99 -4.06
N GLN A 116 1.26 7.26 -5.03
CA GLN A 116 1.64 7.30 -6.43
C GLN A 116 1.02 8.50 -7.12
N LEU A 117 1.83 9.22 -7.85
CA LEU A 117 1.43 10.29 -8.75
C LEU A 117 1.81 9.92 -10.18
N ASN A 118 0.85 9.97 -11.09
CA ASN A 118 1.08 9.78 -12.52
C ASN A 118 0.67 11.05 -13.27
N GLY A 119 1.55 11.55 -14.12
CA GLY A 119 1.27 12.59 -15.09
C GLY A 119 1.33 12.06 -16.51
N ARG A 120 0.41 12.47 -17.36
CA ARG A 120 0.43 12.12 -18.78
C ARG A 120 0.02 13.31 -19.64
N LEU A 121 0.79 13.55 -20.69
CA LEU A 121 0.50 14.55 -21.72
C LEU A 121 0.50 13.88 -23.09
N ASN A 122 -0.59 14.04 -23.81
CA ASN A 122 -0.70 13.61 -25.19
C ASN A 122 -1.02 14.84 -26.06
N LEU A 123 -0.21 15.08 -27.07
CA LEU A 123 -0.41 16.11 -28.08
C LEU A 123 -0.46 15.45 -29.46
N SER A 124 -1.39 15.86 -30.29
CA SER A 124 -1.50 15.41 -31.66
C SER A 124 -1.69 16.63 -32.55
N GLN A 125 -0.76 16.85 -33.46
CA GLN A 125 -0.76 17.97 -34.40
C GLN A 125 -0.89 17.44 -35.83
N LYS A 126 -1.89 17.94 -36.55
CA LYS A 126 -2.01 17.73 -38.00
C LYS A 126 -1.35 18.87 -38.75
N ALA A 127 -0.53 18.52 -39.75
CA ALA A 127 0.23 19.45 -40.57
C ALA A 127 0.12 19.08 -42.05
N LEU A 128 0.61 19.94 -42.94
CA LEU A 128 0.66 19.73 -44.41
C LEU A 128 -0.70 19.35 -45.01
N ASN A 129 -1.76 20.11 -44.68
CA ASN A 129 -3.13 19.82 -45.11
C ASN A 129 -3.60 18.40 -44.72
N ASP A 130 -3.35 18.03 -43.47
CA ASP A 130 -3.68 16.72 -42.85
C ASP A 130 -2.90 15.52 -43.41
N LYS A 131 -1.88 15.77 -44.26
CA LYS A 131 -1.01 14.71 -44.79
C LYS A 131 0.04 14.23 -43.79
N LEU A 132 0.31 15.01 -42.71
CA LEU A 132 1.25 14.67 -41.65
C LEU A 132 0.55 14.78 -40.30
N THR A 133 0.69 13.74 -39.48
CA THR A 133 0.27 13.77 -38.05
C THR A 133 1.50 13.55 -37.20
N ILE A 134 1.71 14.46 -36.24
CA ILE A 134 2.78 14.39 -35.25
C ILE A 134 2.12 14.11 -33.91
N ASP A 135 2.41 12.97 -33.31
CA ASP A 135 1.94 12.56 -31.99
C ASP A 135 3.09 12.62 -30.98
N LEU A 136 2.92 13.40 -29.91
CA LEU A 136 3.82 13.46 -28.76
C LEU A 136 3.11 12.89 -27.54
N ASN A 137 3.72 11.91 -26.90
CA ASN A 137 3.21 11.30 -25.67
C ASN A 137 4.31 11.33 -24.60
N ILE A 138 4.02 12.01 -23.50
CA ILE A 138 4.89 12.07 -22.34
C ILE A 138 4.14 11.46 -21.15
N SER A 139 4.82 10.63 -20.36
CA SER A 139 4.31 10.12 -19.10
C SER A 139 5.40 10.19 -18.05
N ALA A 140 5.02 10.52 -16.82
CA ALA A 140 5.88 10.48 -15.65
C ALA A 140 5.14 9.81 -14.51
N THR A 141 5.87 9.04 -13.72
CA THR A 141 5.36 8.34 -12.54
C THR A 141 6.32 8.54 -11.39
N ASP A 142 5.78 8.96 -10.26
CA ASP A 142 6.46 8.99 -8.97
C ASP A 142 5.69 8.09 -7.99
N ARG A 143 6.39 7.15 -7.36
CA ARG A 143 5.78 6.23 -6.39
C ARG A 143 6.70 6.01 -5.21
N ASN A 144 6.14 6.25 -4.02
CA ASN A 144 6.77 5.95 -2.75
C ASN A 144 5.97 4.84 -2.06
N SER A 145 6.64 3.77 -1.67
CA SER A 145 6.02 2.58 -1.06
C SER A 145 6.65 2.31 0.29
N GLN A 146 5.82 1.98 1.26
CA GLN A 146 6.21 1.39 2.53
C GLN A 146 5.75 -0.06 2.52
N PHE A 147 6.68 -0.97 2.81
CA PHE A 147 6.38 -2.39 2.86
C PHE A 147 6.31 -2.83 4.32
N GLY A 148 5.11 -3.18 4.79
CA GLY A 148 4.92 -3.72 6.11
C GLY A 148 5.67 -5.04 6.29
N PHE A 149 6.13 -5.31 7.51
CA PHE A 149 6.78 -6.57 7.86
C PHE A 149 5.75 -7.68 8.01
N THR A 150 5.65 -8.56 7.03
CA THR A 150 4.70 -9.69 7.04
C THR A 150 4.98 -10.68 8.18
N GLU A 151 6.24 -10.78 8.63
CA GLU A 151 6.62 -11.55 9.81
C GLU A 151 5.92 -11.09 11.09
N ALA A 152 5.53 -9.82 11.17
CA ALA A 152 4.75 -9.30 12.29
C ALA A 152 3.45 -10.09 12.50
N LEU A 153 2.79 -10.53 11.42
CA LEU A 153 1.61 -11.39 11.51
C LEU A 153 1.93 -12.75 12.14
N ARG A 154 3.03 -13.37 11.72
CA ARG A 154 3.46 -14.63 12.31
C ARG A 154 3.84 -14.47 13.78
N TYR A 155 4.54 -13.41 14.12
CA TYR A 155 4.90 -13.14 15.52
C TYR A 155 3.66 -12.83 16.36
N ALA A 156 2.69 -12.09 15.82
CA ALA A 156 1.42 -11.82 16.48
C ALA A 156 0.62 -13.09 16.84
N MET A 157 0.73 -14.14 16.03
CA MET A 157 0.10 -15.45 16.32
C MET A 157 0.83 -16.26 17.40
N LEU A 158 2.09 -15.97 17.66
CA LEU A 158 2.95 -16.77 18.55
C LEU A 158 3.30 -16.03 19.85
N TYR A 159 3.11 -14.72 19.87
CA TYR A 159 3.52 -13.92 21.02
C TYR A 159 2.60 -14.09 22.20
N ASN A 160 3.13 -13.90 23.42
CA ASN A 160 2.39 -14.09 24.66
C ASN A 160 1.22 -13.07 24.76
N PRO A 161 -0.05 -13.55 24.80
CA PRO A 161 -1.21 -12.66 24.85
C PRO A 161 -1.38 -11.92 26.19
N THR A 162 -0.59 -12.31 27.23
CA THR A 162 -0.57 -11.60 28.51
C THR A 162 0.49 -10.51 28.57
N ALA A 163 1.31 -10.36 27.54
CA ALA A 163 2.33 -9.33 27.45
C ALA A 163 1.75 -8.00 26.97
N PRO A 164 2.17 -6.85 27.55
CA PRO A 164 1.78 -5.54 27.05
C PRO A 164 2.49 -5.21 25.73
N VAL A 165 1.90 -4.35 24.93
CA VAL A 165 2.55 -3.86 23.69
C VAL A 165 3.74 -2.96 24.07
N ARG A 166 3.54 -2.06 25.02
CA ARG A 166 4.56 -1.10 25.47
C ARG A 166 4.85 -1.26 26.95
N LEU A 167 6.07 -0.91 27.33
CA LEU A 167 6.47 -0.78 28.72
C LEU A 167 5.97 0.56 29.27
N GLU A 168 5.78 0.62 30.59
CA GLU A 168 5.57 1.89 31.27
C GLU A 168 6.87 2.70 31.27
N ASP A 169 6.79 4.03 31.23
CA ASP A 169 7.96 4.93 31.23
C ASP A 169 8.87 4.72 32.46
N SER A 170 8.31 4.18 33.53
CA SER A 170 9.01 3.83 34.75
C SER A 170 9.82 2.54 34.68
N ASP A 171 9.61 1.72 33.64
CA ASP A 171 10.33 0.46 33.46
C ASP A 171 11.80 0.73 33.08
N PRO A 172 12.79 0.14 33.78
CA PRO A 172 14.21 0.33 33.49
C PRO A 172 14.60 -0.06 32.06
N ASN A 173 13.82 -0.89 31.38
CA ASN A 173 14.08 -1.36 30.03
C ASN A 173 13.32 -0.56 28.95
N ALA A 174 12.50 0.42 29.32
CA ALA A 174 11.71 1.19 28.37
C ALA A 174 12.57 1.85 27.28
N GLU A 175 13.72 2.43 27.64
CA GLU A 175 14.63 3.05 26.67
C GLU A 175 15.33 2.02 25.77
N THR A 176 15.61 0.81 26.26
CA THR A 176 16.37 -0.22 25.55
C THR A 176 15.67 -0.70 24.29
N TRP A 177 14.35 -0.80 24.33
CA TRP A 177 13.54 -1.32 23.23
C TRP A 177 12.61 -0.27 22.59
N GLY A 178 12.92 1.01 22.80
CA GLY A 178 12.10 2.11 22.25
C GLY A 178 10.69 2.14 22.83
N GLY A 179 10.52 1.77 24.09
CA GLY A 179 9.23 1.72 24.78
C GLY A 179 8.41 0.45 24.54
N TYR A 180 8.89 -0.51 23.74
CA TYR A 180 8.17 -1.76 23.53
C TYR A 180 8.57 -2.84 24.53
N TYR A 181 7.59 -3.64 24.94
CA TYR A 181 7.88 -4.85 25.71
C TYR A 181 8.60 -5.87 24.82
N GLN A 182 9.69 -6.44 25.32
CA GLN A 182 10.39 -7.54 24.66
C GLN A 182 10.55 -8.71 25.64
N ALA A 183 10.10 -9.90 25.22
CA ALA A 183 10.28 -11.11 26.00
C ALA A 183 11.76 -11.51 26.00
N VAL A 184 12.28 -11.85 27.19
CA VAL A 184 13.65 -12.37 27.36
C VAL A 184 13.65 -13.87 27.06
N ASN A 185 14.69 -14.36 26.38
CA ASN A 185 14.84 -15.79 25.97
C ASN A 185 13.70 -16.28 25.08
N PHE A 186 13.20 -15.43 24.20
CA PHE A 186 12.18 -15.76 23.22
C PHE A 186 12.65 -15.36 21.82
N ASP A 187 12.49 -16.26 20.85
CA ASP A 187 13.05 -16.10 19.51
C ASP A 187 12.32 -15.09 18.62
N TYR A 188 11.19 -14.54 19.12
CA TYR A 188 10.36 -13.62 18.35
C TYR A 188 10.38 -12.22 18.96
N PHE A 189 10.44 -11.22 18.12
CA PHE A 189 10.33 -9.82 18.54
C PHE A 189 8.88 -9.44 18.81
N ASN A 190 8.69 -8.37 19.60
CA ASN A 190 7.38 -7.75 19.74
C ASN A 190 6.82 -7.42 18.35
N PRO A 191 5.62 -7.93 18.00
CA PRO A 191 5.06 -7.81 16.66
C PRO A 191 4.84 -6.36 16.22
N VAL A 192 4.41 -5.50 17.15
CA VAL A 192 4.19 -4.08 16.87
C VAL A 192 5.53 -3.35 16.73
N ALA A 193 6.52 -3.67 17.59
CA ALA A 193 7.84 -3.06 17.49
C ALA A 193 8.48 -3.32 16.13
N ILE A 194 8.45 -4.55 15.64
CA ILE A 194 9.05 -4.88 14.32
C ILE A 194 8.27 -4.23 13.17
N ALA A 195 6.95 -4.09 13.31
CA ALA A 195 6.12 -3.46 12.31
C ALA A 195 6.27 -1.94 12.27
N GLU A 196 6.50 -1.28 13.43
CA GLU A 196 6.64 0.17 13.53
C GLU A 196 8.09 0.66 13.36
N GLN A 197 9.07 -0.07 13.89
CA GLN A 197 10.48 0.33 13.83
C GLN A 197 11.20 -0.21 12.61
N GLY A 198 10.64 -1.21 11.95
CA GLY A 198 11.19 -1.75 10.72
C GLY A 198 11.00 -0.77 9.56
N ILE A 199 12.12 -0.30 8.97
CA ILE A 199 12.11 0.55 7.77
C ILE A 199 12.24 -0.34 6.55
N ASN A 200 11.21 -0.35 5.70
CA ASN A 200 11.23 -1.07 4.43
C ASN A 200 10.51 -0.20 3.38
N GLU A 201 11.28 0.66 2.73
CA GLU A 201 10.77 1.67 1.80
C GLU A 201 11.32 1.44 0.39
N GLY A 202 10.52 1.76 -0.59
CA GLY A 202 10.90 1.73 -2.00
C GLY A 202 10.37 2.95 -2.75
N SER A 203 11.21 3.55 -3.59
CA SER A 203 10.81 4.62 -4.50
C SER A 203 11.00 4.20 -5.94
N PHE A 204 10.10 4.63 -6.81
CA PHE A 204 10.16 4.38 -8.24
C PHE A 204 9.75 5.64 -9.01
N ASN A 205 10.66 6.10 -9.86
CA ASN A 205 10.46 7.29 -10.69
C ASN A 205 10.75 6.96 -12.16
N THR A 206 9.87 7.35 -13.07
CA THR A 206 10.06 7.25 -14.53
C THR A 206 9.55 8.48 -15.25
#